data_8973443b466929ce04a73dba3565d86d
#
_entry.id   8973443b466929ce04a73dba3565d86d
#
_cell.length_a   1.000
_cell.length_b   1.000
_cell.length_c   1.000
_cell.angle_alpha   90.00
_cell.angle_beta   90.00
_cell.angle_gamma   90.00
#
_symmetry.space_group_name_H-M   'P 1'
#
loop_
_entity.id
_entity.type
_entity.pdbx_description
1 polymer ?
#
loop_
_entity_poly.entity_id
_entity_poly.type
_entity_poly.pdbx_seq_one_letter_code
_entity_poly.pdbx_strand_id
1 'polypeptide(L)'
;VAGVILAGATAVVVGFEIHALALIPFAALVVFWAFYHLDSLLLAVVAITPLSVVLKESDFNVGLSLPAEVMLAGLTLFAFIRFLHQGRLPWPILNQALTQVILLQLGWMAFTILFSEMPLVSFKAVLSRVWFIIPMYFMLGTAMEQPWVRKLIFPFYAFSLGIAAIWTLSVHSQYGFSKETSTWVMFPFYKEHTMYGMALAFVYPWSIGALWRSQSLVWRFIHLGLFLLLTVALVFSYTRAAWLSLVAAGAVYLVFAWRISARQLLLIALVAASSLWLTQDQWMRIFTKNDTVSSDNFSEHIQSASNISSDASNLERLNRWASALRMWQDRPHVGWGLGTYQFQYAPFQKSSQLTFISTNGGGMGNAHSEYIGPLAELGWPGLVWVVLLITMIFRTGVGAYRRLAPGTDRSLVLVALLGQVTYWVHGLLNNFLDLDKGAVLVWMSAALIAWAGRSGAGIRG
;
A
#
# COMPACT_ATOMS: atom_id res chain seq x y z
N VAL A 1 38.19 -12.70 -12.72
CA VAL A 1 38.03 -13.87 -11.83
C VAL A 1 36.52 -14.07 -11.50
N ALA A 2 35.80 -13.07 -10.94
CA ALA A 2 34.38 -13.21 -10.60
C ALA A 2 33.49 -13.62 -11.78
N GLY A 3 33.70 -13.03 -12.98
CA GLY A 3 32.94 -13.36 -14.19
C GLY A 3 33.17 -14.79 -14.69
N VAL A 4 34.39 -15.32 -14.54
CA VAL A 4 34.73 -16.70 -14.93
C VAL A 4 34.09 -17.70 -13.97
N ILE A 5 34.09 -17.39 -12.66
CA ILE A 5 33.42 -18.21 -11.63
C ILE A 5 31.93 -18.23 -11.85
N LEU A 6 31.31 -17.06 -12.18
CA LEU A 6 29.90 -16.92 -12.48
C LEU A 6 29.52 -17.74 -13.73
N ALA A 7 30.28 -17.61 -14.82
CA ALA A 7 30.06 -18.36 -16.06
C ALA A 7 30.23 -19.88 -15.85
N GLY A 8 31.25 -20.32 -15.10
CA GLY A 8 31.44 -21.70 -14.74
C GLY A 8 30.32 -22.28 -13.87
N ALA A 9 29.89 -21.56 -12.84
CA ALA A 9 28.75 -21.94 -12.02
C ALA A 9 27.46 -22.06 -12.83
N THR A 10 27.19 -21.10 -13.74
CA THR A 10 26.03 -21.13 -14.62
C THR A 10 26.06 -22.31 -15.58
N ALA A 11 27.23 -22.64 -16.16
CA ALA A 11 27.39 -23.79 -17.04
C ALA A 11 27.15 -25.14 -16.33
N VAL A 12 27.64 -25.29 -15.09
CA VAL A 12 27.36 -26.47 -14.24
C VAL A 12 25.86 -26.59 -13.92
N VAL A 13 25.23 -25.51 -13.59
CA VAL A 13 23.78 -25.45 -13.25
C VAL A 13 22.90 -25.82 -14.44
N VAL A 14 23.24 -25.34 -15.64
CA VAL A 14 22.53 -25.67 -16.88
C VAL A 14 22.78 -27.15 -17.28
N GLY A 15 24.00 -27.64 -17.07
CA GLY A 15 24.35 -29.02 -17.40
C GLY A 15 23.69 -30.10 -16.50
N PHE A 16 23.24 -29.72 -15.29
CA PHE A 16 22.61 -30.66 -14.35
C PHE A 16 21.09 -30.44 -14.19
N GLU A 17 20.44 -29.58 -15.02
CA GLU A 17 19.02 -29.27 -14.98
C GLU A 17 18.50 -28.74 -13.61
N ILE A 18 19.40 -28.31 -12.70
CA ILE A 18 19.03 -27.82 -11.37
C ILE A 18 18.82 -26.31 -11.45
N HIS A 19 17.70 -25.88 -12.03
CA HIS A 19 17.39 -24.48 -12.24
C HIS A 19 17.45 -23.62 -10.95
N ALA A 20 17.20 -24.22 -9.78
CA ALA A 20 17.31 -23.52 -8.49
C ALA A 20 18.75 -23.06 -8.17
N LEU A 21 19.79 -23.77 -8.63
CA LEU A 21 21.17 -23.35 -8.42
C LEU A 21 21.58 -22.12 -9.25
N ALA A 22 20.87 -21.81 -10.34
CA ALA A 22 21.07 -20.59 -11.12
C ALA A 22 20.78 -19.32 -10.31
N LEU A 23 19.97 -19.42 -9.24
CA LEU A 23 19.68 -18.31 -8.34
C LEU A 23 20.82 -17.98 -7.39
N ILE A 24 21.79 -18.92 -7.13
CA ILE A 24 22.89 -18.69 -6.19
C ILE A 24 23.80 -17.54 -6.59
N PRO A 25 24.27 -17.40 -7.86
CA PRO A 25 25.07 -16.24 -8.26
C PRO A 25 24.30 -14.92 -8.13
N PHE A 26 23.00 -14.92 -8.43
CA PHE A 26 22.17 -13.74 -8.26
C PHE A 26 22.01 -13.39 -6.77
N ALA A 27 21.74 -14.37 -5.91
CA ALA A 27 21.67 -14.17 -4.46
C ALA A 27 23.01 -13.65 -3.90
N ALA A 28 24.14 -14.21 -4.33
CA ALA A 28 25.46 -13.75 -3.93
C ALA A 28 25.73 -12.30 -4.36
N LEU A 29 25.29 -11.91 -5.58
CA LEU A 29 25.37 -10.53 -6.06
C LEU A 29 24.52 -9.57 -5.19
N VAL A 30 23.29 -9.96 -4.85
CA VAL A 30 22.40 -9.16 -3.98
C VAL A 30 23.01 -9.03 -2.58
N VAL A 31 23.56 -10.10 -2.02
CA VAL A 31 24.26 -10.07 -0.73
C VAL A 31 25.47 -9.14 -0.77
N PHE A 32 26.33 -9.27 -1.80
CA PHE A 32 27.44 -8.35 -2.01
C PHE A 32 26.99 -6.89 -2.10
N TRP A 33 25.93 -6.64 -2.86
CA TRP A 33 25.34 -5.31 -3.00
C TRP A 33 24.80 -4.77 -1.67
N ALA A 34 24.19 -5.62 -0.82
CA ALA A 34 23.73 -5.25 0.53
C ALA A 34 24.88 -4.82 1.45
N PHE A 35 26.05 -5.44 1.34
CA PHE A 35 27.20 -5.06 2.18
C PHE A 35 27.87 -3.76 1.75
N TYR A 36 27.98 -3.47 0.46
CA TYR A 36 28.78 -2.36 -0.06
C TYR A 36 27.94 -1.15 -0.50
N HIS A 37 26.68 -1.36 -0.92
CA HIS A 37 25.84 -0.33 -1.52
C HIS A 37 24.38 -0.47 -1.09
N LEU A 38 24.13 -0.56 0.22
CA LEU A 38 22.81 -0.82 0.78
C LEU A 38 21.76 0.20 0.31
N ASP A 39 22.11 1.48 0.27
CA ASP A 39 21.17 2.57 -0.12
C ASP A 39 20.67 2.38 -1.56
N SER A 40 21.55 2.01 -2.49
CA SER A 40 21.18 1.75 -3.88
C SER A 40 20.40 0.43 -4.03
N LEU A 41 20.66 -0.59 -3.20
CA LEU A 41 19.88 -1.82 -3.17
C LEU A 41 18.45 -1.56 -2.68
N LEU A 42 18.27 -0.74 -1.64
CA LEU A 42 16.94 -0.34 -1.16
C LEU A 42 16.15 0.39 -2.25
N LEU A 43 16.79 1.29 -3.01
CA LEU A 43 16.16 1.93 -4.17
C LEU A 43 15.86 0.96 -5.30
N ALA A 44 16.70 -0.04 -5.53
CA ALA A 44 16.43 -1.09 -6.51
C ALA A 44 15.19 -1.91 -6.13
N VAL A 45 15.01 -2.21 -4.83
CA VAL A 45 13.78 -2.87 -4.34
C VAL A 45 12.56 -1.98 -4.60
N VAL A 46 12.63 -0.69 -4.31
CA VAL A 46 11.54 0.26 -4.62
C VAL A 46 11.23 0.26 -6.12
N ALA A 47 12.26 0.29 -6.98
CA ALA A 47 12.09 0.27 -8.43
C ALA A 47 11.50 -1.03 -8.96
N ILE A 48 11.91 -2.18 -8.42
CA ILE A 48 11.50 -3.48 -8.93
C ILE A 48 10.10 -3.90 -8.44
N THR A 49 9.64 -3.34 -7.32
CA THR A 49 8.36 -3.69 -6.71
C THR A 49 7.17 -3.61 -7.69
N PRO A 50 6.95 -2.53 -8.48
CA PRO A 50 5.83 -2.49 -9.43
C PRO A 50 5.90 -3.54 -10.53
N LEU A 51 7.10 -4.05 -10.83
CA LEU A 51 7.40 -5.03 -11.87
C LEU A 51 7.52 -6.45 -11.35
N SER A 52 7.42 -6.66 -10.04
CA SER A 52 7.45 -7.99 -9.44
C SER A 52 6.24 -8.80 -9.88
N VAL A 53 6.51 -10.03 -10.29
CA VAL A 53 5.51 -10.96 -10.82
C VAL A 53 4.88 -11.72 -9.66
N VAL A 54 3.57 -11.72 -9.60
CA VAL A 54 2.82 -12.49 -8.62
C VAL A 54 2.80 -13.97 -9.06
N LEU A 55 3.43 -14.83 -8.27
CA LEU A 55 3.33 -16.27 -8.51
C LEU A 55 1.91 -16.73 -8.20
N LYS A 56 1.30 -17.48 -9.12
CA LYS A 56 0.06 -18.20 -8.83
C LYS A 56 0.36 -19.16 -7.68
N GLU A 57 -0.56 -19.26 -6.75
CA GLU A 57 -0.46 -20.12 -5.57
C GLU A 57 0.12 -21.48 -5.93
N SER A 58 1.36 -21.72 -5.52
CA SER A 58 1.94 -23.04 -5.43
C SER A 58 1.37 -23.73 -4.19
N ASP A 59 1.54 -25.05 -4.06
CA ASP A 59 1.02 -25.90 -2.98
C ASP A 59 1.25 -25.39 -1.54
N PHE A 60 1.94 -24.27 -1.37
CA PHE A 60 2.21 -23.61 -0.08
C PHE A 60 1.24 -22.51 0.32
N ASN A 61 0.21 -22.20 -0.48
CA ASN A 61 -0.79 -21.13 -0.21
C ASN A 61 -0.19 -19.76 0.19
N VAL A 62 0.97 -19.39 -0.35
CA VAL A 62 1.61 -18.10 -0.15
C VAL A 62 1.73 -17.43 -1.50
N GLY A 63 0.94 -16.38 -1.72
CA GLY A 63 1.10 -15.50 -2.87
C GLY A 63 2.40 -14.71 -2.70
N LEU A 64 3.47 -15.09 -3.38
CA LEU A 64 4.77 -14.45 -3.32
C LEU A 64 5.00 -13.61 -4.57
N SER A 65 5.46 -12.37 -4.40
CA SER A 65 5.82 -11.48 -5.52
C SER A 65 7.33 -11.52 -5.76
N LEU A 66 7.76 -12.08 -6.89
CA LEU A 66 9.17 -12.17 -7.24
C LEU A 66 9.61 -11.02 -8.15
N PRO A 67 10.81 -10.46 -7.95
CA PRO A 67 11.78 -10.78 -6.90
C PRO A 67 11.66 -9.93 -5.63
N ALA A 68 10.75 -8.92 -5.57
CA ALA A 68 10.76 -7.91 -4.51
C ALA A 68 10.61 -8.50 -3.10
N GLU A 69 9.65 -9.42 -2.88
CA GLU A 69 9.43 -9.97 -1.53
C GLU A 69 10.62 -10.81 -1.03
N VAL A 70 11.26 -11.56 -1.92
CA VAL A 70 12.47 -12.32 -1.57
C VAL A 70 13.62 -11.39 -1.19
N MET A 71 13.77 -10.26 -1.92
CA MET A 71 14.78 -9.26 -1.59
C MET A 71 14.47 -8.58 -0.24
N LEU A 72 13.20 -8.28 0.06
CA LEU A 72 12.76 -7.70 1.33
C LEU A 72 13.01 -8.66 2.51
N ALA A 73 12.68 -9.94 2.34
CA ALA A 73 12.97 -10.96 3.34
C ALA A 73 14.49 -11.13 3.56
N GLY A 74 15.28 -11.14 2.48
CA GLY A 74 16.74 -11.19 2.53
C GLY A 74 17.36 -9.98 3.23
N LEU A 75 16.86 -8.77 2.98
CA LEU A 75 17.28 -7.55 3.67
C LEU A 75 16.92 -7.58 5.17
N THR A 76 15.77 -8.16 5.52
CA THR A 76 15.39 -8.36 6.92
C THR A 76 16.36 -9.33 7.63
N LEU A 77 16.69 -10.43 6.98
CA LEU A 77 17.70 -11.37 7.49
C LEU A 77 19.07 -10.70 7.61
N PHE A 78 19.48 -9.90 6.61
CA PHE A 78 20.71 -9.12 6.66
C PHE A 78 20.73 -8.14 7.85
N ALA A 79 19.63 -7.43 8.11
CA ALA A 79 19.52 -6.55 9.27
C ALA A 79 19.64 -7.31 10.59
N PHE A 80 19.03 -8.49 10.68
CA PHE A 80 19.12 -9.37 11.85
C PHE A 80 20.55 -9.88 12.10
N ILE A 81 21.24 -10.37 11.06
CA ILE A 81 22.64 -10.81 11.16
C ILE A 81 23.53 -9.64 11.59
N ARG A 82 23.33 -8.46 11.03
CA ARG A 82 24.06 -7.24 11.42
C ARG A 82 23.82 -6.87 12.86
N PHE A 83 22.59 -6.99 13.35
CA PHE A 83 22.25 -6.79 14.76
C PHE A 83 22.98 -7.76 15.69
N LEU A 84 22.99 -9.07 15.35
CA LEU A 84 23.71 -10.08 16.13
C LEU A 84 25.22 -9.81 16.19
N HIS A 85 25.79 -9.31 15.10
CA HIS A 85 27.24 -9.01 15.03
C HIS A 85 27.61 -7.70 15.74
N GLN A 86 26.79 -6.65 15.62
CA GLN A 86 27.10 -5.32 16.14
C GLN A 86 26.49 -5.00 17.52
N GLY A 87 25.57 -5.82 18.00
CA GLY A 87 24.81 -5.63 19.25
C GLY A 87 23.90 -4.39 19.27
N ARG A 88 23.80 -3.69 18.14
CA ARG A 88 22.98 -2.46 18.01
C ARG A 88 22.44 -2.30 16.59
N LEU A 89 21.29 -1.63 16.49
CA LEU A 89 20.72 -1.21 15.21
C LEU A 89 20.96 0.29 15.02
N PRO A 90 21.66 0.71 13.97
CA PRO A 90 21.95 2.12 13.70
C PRO A 90 20.73 2.80 13.07
N TRP A 91 19.59 2.79 13.75
CA TRP A 91 18.35 3.37 13.25
C TRP A 91 18.01 4.67 13.98
N PRO A 92 18.37 5.83 13.41
CA PRO A 92 18.17 7.13 14.06
C PRO A 92 16.71 7.47 14.35
N ILE A 93 15.76 6.76 13.71
CA ILE A 93 14.32 6.99 13.86
C ILE A 93 13.69 6.25 15.05
N LEU A 94 14.45 5.42 15.81
CA LEU A 94 13.91 4.59 16.90
C LEU A 94 13.18 5.38 17.99
N ASN A 95 13.67 6.56 18.33
CA ASN A 95 13.12 7.37 19.43
C ASN A 95 11.92 8.23 19.02
N GLN A 96 11.37 8.06 17.81
CA GLN A 96 10.22 8.82 17.36
C GLN A 96 8.89 8.16 17.77
N ALA A 97 7.90 8.99 18.12
CA ALA A 97 6.57 8.51 18.48
C ALA A 97 5.93 7.63 17.40
N LEU A 98 6.13 7.96 16.11
CA LEU A 98 5.68 7.13 14.99
C LEU A 98 6.31 5.74 15.05
N THR A 99 7.62 5.66 15.27
CA THR A 99 8.35 4.38 15.39
C THR A 99 7.89 3.57 16.60
N GLN A 100 7.67 4.24 17.72
CA GLN A 100 7.16 3.57 18.93
C GLN A 100 5.79 2.94 18.69
N VAL A 101 4.88 3.63 17.99
CA VAL A 101 3.57 3.09 17.60
C VAL A 101 3.74 1.86 16.69
N ILE A 102 4.64 1.91 15.71
CA ILE A 102 4.93 0.76 14.82
C ILE A 102 5.44 -0.44 15.63
N LEU A 103 6.39 -0.22 16.55
CA LEU A 103 6.94 -1.30 17.37
C LEU A 103 5.90 -1.89 18.33
N LEU A 104 5.07 -1.05 18.95
CA LEU A 104 3.99 -1.51 19.82
C LEU A 104 2.92 -2.28 19.03
N GLN A 105 2.59 -1.84 17.82
CA GLN A 105 1.70 -2.56 16.91
C GLN A 105 2.26 -3.95 16.55
N LEU A 106 3.54 -4.04 16.17
CA LEU A 106 4.20 -5.32 15.90
C LEU A 106 4.23 -6.21 17.15
N GLY A 107 4.50 -5.64 18.33
CA GLY A 107 4.44 -6.36 19.61
C GLY A 107 3.04 -6.91 19.90
N TRP A 108 2.00 -6.13 19.64
CA TRP A 108 0.61 -6.59 19.78
C TRP A 108 0.29 -7.73 18.78
N MET A 109 0.67 -7.58 17.51
CA MET A 109 0.49 -8.63 16.52
C MET A 109 1.21 -9.93 16.90
N ALA A 110 2.44 -9.84 17.42
CA ALA A 110 3.18 -11.01 17.93
C ALA A 110 2.52 -11.63 19.16
N PHE A 111 2.01 -10.82 20.08
CA PHE A 111 1.30 -11.29 21.27
C PHE A 111 0.02 -12.06 20.92
N THR A 112 -0.74 -11.58 19.92
CA THR A 112 -2.00 -12.22 19.50
C THR A 112 -1.80 -13.59 18.85
N ILE A 113 -0.58 -13.95 18.41
CA ILE A 113 -0.28 -15.31 17.90
C ILE A 113 -0.62 -16.38 18.94
N LEU A 114 -0.39 -16.09 20.23
CA LEU A 114 -0.64 -17.03 21.32
C LEU A 114 -2.13 -17.36 21.49
N PHE A 115 -3.02 -16.52 21.01
CA PHE A 115 -4.47 -16.64 21.10
C PHE A 115 -5.13 -16.96 19.76
N SER A 116 -4.33 -17.11 18.70
CA SER A 116 -4.82 -17.35 17.35
C SER A 116 -5.39 -18.76 17.20
N GLU A 117 -6.50 -18.89 16.48
CA GLU A 117 -7.03 -20.20 16.06
C GLU A 117 -6.11 -20.93 15.07
N MET A 118 -5.27 -20.17 14.36
CA MET A 118 -4.30 -20.71 13.39
C MET A 118 -2.91 -20.09 13.64
N PRO A 119 -2.19 -20.52 14.70
CA PRO A 119 -0.95 -19.85 15.12
C PRO A 119 0.12 -19.78 14.02
N LEU A 120 0.23 -20.81 13.20
CA LEU A 120 1.19 -20.84 12.08
C LEU A 120 0.86 -19.80 11.00
N VAL A 121 -0.43 -19.62 10.70
CA VAL A 121 -0.90 -18.59 9.75
C VAL A 121 -0.59 -17.21 10.31
N SER A 122 -0.92 -16.97 11.58
CA SER A 122 -0.65 -15.69 12.23
C SER A 122 0.84 -15.40 12.35
N PHE A 123 1.66 -16.40 12.65
CA PHE A 123 3.13 -16.25 12.66
C PHE A 123 3.67 -15.83 11.28
N LYS A 124 3.24 -16.50 10.19
CA LYS A 124 3.61 -16.14 8.82
C LYS A 124 3.17 -14.71 8.47
N ALA A 125 1.95 -14.32 8.86
CA ALA A 125 1.43 -12.98 8.61
C ALA A 125 2.22 -11.89 9.37
N VAL A 126 2.58 -12.13 10.63
CA VAL A 126 3.45 -11.22 11.41
C VAL A 126 4.85 -11.14 10.78
N LEU A 127 5.42 -12.27 10.36
CA LEU A 127 6.72 -12.31 9.70
C LEU A 127 6.68 -11.49 8.39
N SER A 128 5.61 -11.61 7.60
CA SER A 128 5.38 -10.80 6.41
C SER A 128 5.39 -9.31 6.72
N ARG A 129 4.70 -8.86 7.77
CA ARG A 129 4.74 -7.46 8.21
C ARG A 129 6.17 -7.00 8.56
N VAL A 130 6.92 -7.85 9.24
CA VAL A 130 8.29 -7.53 9.65
C VAL A 130 9.21 -7.36 8.44
N TRP A 131 9.14 -8.23 7.42
CA TRP A 131 10.00 -8.10 6.26
C TRP A 131 9.65 -6.93 5.32
N PHE A 132 8.45 -6.34 5.43
CA PHE A 132 8.15 -5.07 4.76
C PHE A 132 8.65 -3.88 5.58
N ILE A 133 8.44 -3.90 6.89
CA ILE A 133 8.73 -2.76 7.78
C ILE A 133 10.23 -2.57 7.97
N ILE A 134 11.00 -3.64 8.19
CA ILE A 134 12.44 -3.52 8.46
C ILE A 134 13.17 -2.86 7.29
N PRO A 135 13.08 -3.33 6.03
CA PRO A 135 13.78 -2.68 4.93
C PRO A 135 13.18 -1.31 4.56
N MET A 136 11.86 -1.21 4.44
CA MET A 136 11.21 -0.04 3.84
C MET A 136 10.95 1.10 4.84
N TYR A 137 10.94 0.82 6.13
CA TYR A 137 10.81 1.87 7.15
C TYR A 137 12.14 2.13 7.88
N PHE A 138 12.75 1.11 8.48
CA PHE A 138 13.95 1.29 9.30
C PHE A 138 15.22 1.50 8.48
N MET A 139 15.53 0.57 7.55
CA MET A 139 16.76 0.67 6.76
C MET A 139 16.68 1.85 5.78
N LEU A 140 15.58 1.99 5.06
CA LEU A 140 15.36 3.10 4.15
C LEU A 140 15.29 4.45 4.89
N GLY A 141 14.70 4.48 6.10
CA GLY A 141 14.71 5.67 6.97
C GLY A 141 16.11 6.14 7.34
N THR A 142 17.08 5.23 7.47
CA THR A 142 18.49 5.56 7.63
C THR A 142 19.10 6.06 6.31
N ALA A 143 18.79 5.39 5.19
CA ALA A 143 19.26 5.79 3.86
C ALA A 143 18.72 7.17 3.43
N MET A 144 17.58 7.62 3.99
CA MET A 144 17.03 8.97 3.78
C MET A 144 17.94 10.12 4.25
N GLU A 145 19.01 9.84 5.02
CA GLU A 145 20.04 10.86 5.30
C GLU A 145 20.73 11.34 4.01
N GLN A 146 20.79 10.46 3.01
CA GLN A 146 21.36 10.80 1.71
C GLN A 146 20.33 11.56 0.84
N PRO A 147 20.63 12.80 0.41
CA PRO A 147 19.69 13.59 -0.40
C PRO A 147 19.27 12.93 -1.72
N TRP A 148 20.16 12.15 -2.34
CA TRP A 148 19.88 11.47 -3.60
C TRP A 148 18.85 10.33 -3.41
N VAL A 149 18.88 9.61 -2.28
CA VAL A 149 17.88 8.57 -1.96
C VAL A 149 16.49 9.19 -1.88
N ARG A 150 16.32 10.26 -1.09
CA ARG A 150 15.03 10.94 -0.95
C ARG A 150 14.45 11.42 -2.29
N LYS A 151 15.32 11.93 -3.17
CA LYS A 151 14.89 12.43 -4.48
C LYS A 151 14.48 11.31 -5.44
N LEU A 152 14.99 10.09 -5.26
CA LEU A 152 14.82 8.99 -6.21
C LEU A 152 13.74 7.96 -5.83
N ILE A 153 13.26 7.91 -4.58
CA ILE A 153 12.27 6.89 -4.16
C ILE A 153 10.98 6.95 -4.98
N PHE A 154 10.38 8.12 -5.13
CA PHE A 154 9.15 8.27 -5.94
C PHE A 154 9.39 8.11 -7.44
N PRO A 155 10.42 8.76 -8.05
CA PRO A 155 10.73 8.52 -9.46
C PRO A 155 10.92 7.05 -9.79
N PHE A 156 11.71 6.32 -9.01
CA PHE A 156 12.00 4.90 -9.27
C PHE A 156 10.73 4.05 -9.25
N TYR A 157 9.87 4.23 -8.25
CA TYR A 157 8.59 3.54 -8.21
C TYR A 157 7.68 3.96 -9.38
N ALA A 158 7.55 5.26 -9.64
CA ALA A 158 6.62 5.79 -10.64
C ALA A 158 7.00 5.41 -12.09
N PHE A 159 8.29 5.44 -12.44
CA PHE A 159 8.73 5.01 -13.77
C PHE A 159 8.54 3.50 -13.97
N SER A 160 8.84 2.70 -12.97
CA SER A 160 8.60 1.24 -13.02
C SER A 160 7.11 0.92 -13.10
N LEU A 161 6.27 1.65 -12.35
CA LEU A 161 4.81 1.55 -12.48
C LEU A 161 4.34 1.98 -13.87
N GLY A 162 5.00 2.97 -14.48
CA GLY A 162 4.76 3.37 -15.86
C GLY A 162 5.00 2.22 -16.84
N ILE A 163 6.07 1.44 -16.66
CA ILE A 163 6.33 0.24 -17.48
C ILE A 163 5.21 -0.80 -17.30
N ALA A 164 4.80 -1.07 -16.08
CA ALA A 164 3.67 -1.96 -15.80
C ALA A 164 2.36 -1.42 -16.40
N ALA A 165 2.18 -0.09 -16.42
CA ALA A 165 1.02 0.56 -17.02
C ALA A 165 1.01 0.43 -18.56
N ILE A 166 2.16 0.55 -19.22
CA ILE A 166 2.28 0.30 -20.67
C ILE A 166 1.88 -1.14 -20.99
N TRP A 167 2.40 -2.11 -20.24
CA TRP A 167 2.01 -3.52 -20.39
C TRP A 167 0.49 -3.70 -20.22
N THR A 168 -0.05 -3.22 -19.12
CA THR A 168 -1.48 -3.36 -18.80
C THR A 168 -2.37 -2.74 -19.90
N LEU A 169 -2.05 -1.53 -20.33
CA LEU A 169 -2.82 -0.84 -21.39
C LEU A 169 -2.66 -1.55 -22.75
N SER A 170 -1.48 -2.08 -23.07
CA SER A 170 -1.24 -2.84 -24.29
C SER A 170 -2.07 -4.12 -24.34
N VAL A 171 -2.17 -4.85 -23.21
CA VAL A 171 -3.04 -6.01 -23.11
C VAL A 171 -4.50 -5.59 -23.17
N HIS A 172 -4.89 -4.55 -22.41
CA HIS A 172 -6.27 -4.07 -22.33
C HIS A 172 -6.82 -3.58 -23.68
N SER A 173 -5.96 -2.98 -24.52
CA SER A 173 -6.34 -2.52 -25.86
C SER A 173 -6.83 -3.63 -26.76
N GLN A 174 -6.31 -4.87 -26.60
CA GLN A 174 -6.72 -6.04 -27.36
C GLN A 174 -8.15 -6.48 -27.04
N TYR A 175 -8.69 -6.04 -25.90
CA TYR A 175 -10.04 -6.33 -25.40
C TYR A 175 -10.95 -5.10 -25.43
N GLY A 176 -10.63 -4.09 -26.23
CA GLY A 176 -11.44 -2.88 -26.40
C GLY A 176 -11.61 -2.04 -25.14
N PHE A 177 -10.66 -2.14 -24.17
CA PHE A 177 -10.70 -1.42 -22.89
C PHE A 177 -11.97 -1.67 -22.07
N SER A 178 -12.54 -2.87 -22.17
CA SER A 178 -13.78 -3.22 -21.45
C SER A 178 -13.58 -3.25 -19.93
N LYS A 179 -14.64 -2.93 -19.18
CA LYS A 179 -14.66 -3.00 -17.72
C LYS A 179 -14.41 -4.42 -17.19
N GLU A 180 -14.95 -5.42 -17.86
CA GLU A 180 -14.82 -6.82 -17.46
C GLU A 180 -13.36 -7.26 -17.48
N THR A 181 -12.64 -6.95 -18.55
CA THR A 181 -11.23 -7.33 -18.70
C THR A 181 -10.30 -6.52 -17.79
N SER A 182 -10.72 -5.32 -17.35
CA SER A 182 -9.94 -4.51 -16.42
C SER A 182 -9.61 -5.24 -15.10
N THR A 183 -10.34 -6.31 -14.76
CA THR A 183 -10.14 -7.05 -13.50
C THR A 183 -8.87 -7.92 -13.49
N TRP A 184 -8.30 -8.27 -14.66
CA TRP A 184 -7.17 -9.20 -14.78
C TRP A 184 -6.04 -8.77 -15.73
N VAL A 185 -6.24 -7.78 -16.61
CA VAL A 185 -5.23 -7.37 -17.63
C VAL A 185 -3.91 -6.86 -17.04
N MET A 186 -3.87 -6.49 -15.75
CA MET A 186 -2.65 -6.07 -15.06
C MET A 186 -1.75 -7.24 -14.64
N PHE A 187 -2.21 -8.48 -14.78
CA PHE A 187 -1.37 -9.65 -14.56
C PHE A 187 -0.23 -9.70 -15.60
N PRO A 188 1.00 -10.08 -15.24
CA PRO A 188 1.40 -10.76 -14.01
C PRO A 188 1.86 -9.82 -12.88
N PHE A 189 1.89 -8.50 -13.06
CA PHE A 189 2.47 -7.57 -12.09
C PHE A 189 1.56 -7.30 -10.90
N TYR A 190 0.26 -7.26 -11.12
CA TYR A 190 -0.74 -7.02 -10.07
C TYR A 190 -1.79 -8.13 -10.08
N LYS A 191 -2.19 -8.57 -8.88
CA LYS A 191 -3.19 -9.64 -8.71
C LYS A 191 -4.59 -9.18 -9.13
N GLU A 192 -4.91 -7.89 -8.90
CA GLU A 192 -6.23 -7.32 -9.13
C GLU A 192 -6.17 -5.81 -9.45
N HIS A 193 -7.20 -5.32 -10.14
CA HIS A 193 -7.29 -3.92 -10.59
C HIS A 193 -7.33 -2.91 -9.44
N THR A 194 -7.87 -3.29 -8.28
CA THR A 194 -7.98 -2.40 -7.12
C THR A 194 -6.60 -2.10 -6.52
N MET A 195 -5.70 -3.09 -6.46
CA MET A 195 -4.30 -2.90 -6.05
C MET A 195 -3.52 -2.05 -7.07
N TYR A 196 -3.73 -2.30 -8.36
CA TYR A 196 -3.13 -1.50 -9.43
C TYR A 196 -3.59 -0.04 -9.37
N GLY A 197 -4.91 0.19 -9.23
CA GLY A 197 -5.48 1.52 -9.06
C GLY A 197 -4.97 2.25 -7.81
N MET A 198 -4.77 1.54 -6.70
CA MET A 198 -4.18 2.09 -5.48
C MET A 198 -2.75 2.57 -5.72
N ALA A 199 -1.90 1.77 -6.37
CA ALA A 199 -0.52 2.13 -6.66
C ALA A 199 -0.44 3.36 -7.59
N LEU A 200 -1.30 3.42 -8.63
CA LEU A 200 -1.44 4.58 -9.51
C LEU A 200 -1.82 5.84 -8.72
N ALA A 201 -2.87 5.76 -7.90
CA ALA A 201 -3.35 6.88 -7.11
C ALA A 201 -2.30 7.37 -6.09
N PHE A 202 -1.52 6.45 -5.49
CA PHE A 202 -0.50 6.80 -4.51
C PHE A 202 0.61 7.67 -5.10
N VAL A 203 1.10 7.35 -6.30
CA VAL A 203 2.19 8.11 -6.94
C VAL A 203 1.71 9.30 -7.76
N TYR A 204 0.41 9.40 -8.00
CA TYR A 204 -0.18 10.46 -8.83
C TYR A 204 0.16 11.89 -8.35
N PRO A 205 0.10 12.22 -7.04
CA PRO A 205 0.53 13.53 -6.53
C PRO A 205 2.00 13.85 -6.84
N TRP A 206 2.88 12.81 -6.83
CA TRP A 206 4.27 13.01 -7.22
C TRP A 206 4.39 13.37 -8.71
N SER A 207 3.67 12.70 -9.58
CA SER A 207 3.75 12.96 -11.04
C SER A 207 3.35 14.38 -11.40
N ILE A 208 2.31 14.93 -10.75
CA ILE A 208 1.91 16.33 -10.87
C ILE A 208 3.05 17.25 -10.39
N GLY A 209 3.59 16.99 -9.19
CA GLY A 209 4.65 17.78 -8.61
C GLY A 209 5.94 17.75 -9.44
N ALA A 210 6.28 16.61 -10.03
CA ALA A 210 7.46 16.45 -10.91
C ALA A 210 7.31 17.24 -12.21
N LEU A 211 6.12 17.19 -12.83
CA LEU A 211 5.82 17.97 -14.02
C LEU A 211 6.01 19.49 -13.79
N TRP A 212 5.47 20.01 -12.70
CA TRP A 212 5.50 21.44 -12.40
C TRP A 212 6.89 21.94 -12.00
N ARG A 213 7.76 21.08 -11.46
CA ARG A 213 9.12 21.44 -11.02
C ARG A 213 10.20 21.21 -12.06
N SER A 214 9.87 20.58 -13.17
CA SER A 214 10.83 20.32 -14.23
C SER A 214 11.31 21.62 -14.85
N GLN A 215 12.59 21.95 -14.65
CA GLN A 215 13.23 23.14 -15.24
C GLN A 215 13.73 22.86 -16.66
N SER A 216 14.19 21.63 -16.94
CA SER A 216 14.60 21.20 -18.27
C SER A 216 13.39 20.83 -19.11
N LEU A 217 13.35 21.31 -20.37
CA LEU A 217 12.28 21.00 -21.32
C LEU A 217 12.16 19.49 -21.58
N VAL A 218 13.29 18.79 -21.67
CA VAL A 218 13.34 17.33 -21.87
C VAL A 218 12.67 16.62 -20.69
N TRP A 219 13.06 16.93 -19.45
CA TRP A 219 12.45 16.33 -18.27
C TRP A 219 10.96 16.70 -18.14
N ARG A 220 10.57 17.89 -18.57
CA ARG A 220 9.16 18.31 -18.58
C ARG A 220 8.32 17.44 -19.51
N PHE A 221 8.82 17.12 -20.70
CA PHE A 221 8.13 16.21 -21.63
C PHE A 221 8.09 14.77 -21.10
N ILE A 222 9.18 14.27 -20.49
CA ILE A 222 9.21 12.95 -19.87
C ILE A 222 8.16 12.86 -18.75
N HIS A 223 8.12 13.85 -17.83
CA HIS A 223 7.14 13.85 -16.74
C HIS A 223 5.71 14.07 -17.24
N LEU A 224 5.50 14.84 -18.29
CA LEU A 224 4.19 14.98 -18.94
C LEU A 224 3.74 13.65 -19.54
N GLY A 225 4.61 12.97 -20.26
CA GLY A 225 4.32 11.64 -20.82
C GLY A 225 3.95 10.63 -19.73
N LEU A 226 4.72 10.59 -18.63
CA LEU A 226 4.44 9.73 -17.49
C LEU A 226 3.12 10.12 -16.81
N PHE A 227 2.86 11.39 -16.58
CA PHE A 227 1.59 11.87 -15.99
C PHE A 227 0.38 11.47 -16.85
N LEU A 228 0.46 11.66 -18.19
CA LEU A 228 -0.62 11.25 -19.08
C LEU A 228 -0.81 9.74 -19.10
N LEU A 229 0.29 8.98 -19.13
CA LEU A 229 0.25 7.52 -19.05
C LEU A 229 -0.44 7.03 -17.76
N LEU A 230 -0.03 7.56 -16.59
CA LEU A 230 -0.65 7.20 -15.30
C LEU A 230 -2.12 7.63 -15.25
N THR A 231 -2.48 8.76 -15.86
CA THR A 231 -3.88 9.22 -15.95
C THR A 231 -4.73 8.25 -16.77
N VAL A 232 -4.26 7.87 -17.96
CA VAL A 232 -4.96 6.90 -18.82
C VAL A 232 -5.07 5.55 -18.12
N ALA A 233 -3.98 5.08 -17.52
CA ALA A 233 -3.96 3.83 -16.76
C ALA A 233 -4.95 3.84 -15.58
N LEU A 234 -5.05 4.96 -14.86
CA LEU A 234 -5.97 5.14 -13.75
C LEU A 234 -7.44 5.12 -14.20
N VAL A 235 -7.76 5.77 -15.31
CA VAL A 235 -9.10 5.76 -15.91
C VAL A 235 -9.49 4.34 -16.27
N PHE A 236 -8.65 3.64 -17.04
CA PHE A 236 -8.93 2.27 -17.48
C PHE A 236 -8.68 1.18 -16.42
N SER A 237 -8.24 1.55 -15.22
CA SER A 237 -8.25 0.63 -14.07
C SER A 237 -9.65 0.37 -13.53
N TYR A 238 -10.65 1.19 -13.89
CA TYR A 238 -12.02 1.15 -13.39
C TYR A 238 -12.13 1.05 -11.86
N THR A 239 -11.11 1.56 -11.13
CA THR A 239 -11.03 1.48 -9.68
C THR A 239 -11.64 2.73 -9.03
N ARG A 240 -12.94 2.68 -8.73
CA ARG A 240 -13.68 3.79 -8.11
C ARG A 240 -13.04 4.30 -6.80
N ALA A 241 -12.56 3.37 -5.97
CA ALA A 241 -11.88 3.71 -4.71
C ALA A 241 -10.60 4.55 -4.93
N ALA A 242 -9.86 4.29 -6.02
CA ALA A 242 -8.68 5.08 -6.38
C ALA A 242 -9.06 6.51 -6.79
N TRP A 243 -10.13 6.68 -7.56
CA TRP A 243 -10.61 8.01 -7.95
C TRP A 243 -11.08 8.82 -6.74
N LEU A 244 -11.88 8.21 -5.86
CA LEU A 244 -12.34 8.84 -4.62
C LEU A 244 -11.16 9.24 -3.72
N SER A 245 -10.15 8.39 -3.63
CA SER A 245 -8.94 8.67 -2.84
C SER A 245 -8.14 9.86 -3.37
N LEU A 246 -8.10 10.06 -4.70
CA LEU A 246 -7.49 11.25 -5.32
C LEU A 246 -8.29 12.52 -5.06
N VAL A 247 -9.61 12.45 -5.07
CA VAL A 247 -10.46 13.60 -4.68
C VAL A 247 -10.16 13.99 -3.23
N ALA A 248 -10.04 13.02 -2.32
CA ALA A 248 -9.67 13.28 -0.93
C ALA A 248 -8.26 13.88 -0.81
N ALA A 249 -7.28 13.36 -1.57
CA ALA A 249 -5.92 13.92 -1.61
C ALA A 249 -5.92 15.36 -2.17
N GLY A 250 -6.71 15.63 -3.20
CA GLY A 250 -6.91 16.99 -3.73
C GLY A 250 -7.51 17.95 -2.69
N ALA A 251 -8.52 17.52 -1.94
CA ALA A 251 -9.08 18.31 -0.84
C ALA A 251 -8.04 18.60 0.25
N VAL A 252 -7.26 17.59 0.64
CA VAL A 252 -6.15 17.79 1.61
C VAL A 252 -5.09 18.72 1.04
N TYR A 253 -4.74 18.60 -0.24
CA TYR A 253 -3.82 19.55 -0.90
C TYR A 253 -4.34 20.99 -0.82
N LEU A 254 -5.64 21.23 -1.06
CA LEU A 254 -6.23 22.58 -0.93
C LEU A 254 -6.15 23.12 0.50
N VAL A 255 -6.28 22.25 1.51
CA VAL A 255 -6.06 22.64 2.92
C VAL A 255 -4.64 23.18 3.14
N PHE A 256 -3.63 22.52 2.54
CA PHE A 256 -2.24 23.01 2.62
C PHE A 256 -2.02 24.27 1.78
N ALA A 257 -2.56 24.33 0.57
CA ALA A 257 -2.40 25.46 -0.36
C ALA A 257 -3.04 26.74 0.18
N TRP A 258 -4.23 26.64 0.73
CA TRP A 258 -4.97 27.78 1.29
C TRP A 258 -4.69 28.03 2.77
N ARG A 259 -3.78 27.22 3.38
CA ARG A 259 -3.41 27.34 4.80
C ARG A 259 -4.62 27.32 5.74
N ILE A 260 -5.62 26.50 5.41
CA ILE A 260 -6.86 26.37 6.19
C ILE A 260 -6.51 25.94 7.61
N SER A 261 -7.00 26.68 8.60
CA SER A 261 -6.79 26.38 10.02
C SER A 261 -7.70 25.24 10.49
N ALA A 262 -7.31 24.57 11.59
CA ALA A 262 -8.12 23.52 12.20
C ALA A 262 -9.55 24.01 12.58
N ARG A 263 -9.69 25.29 12.99
CA ARG A 263 -11.00 25.89 13.30
C ARG A 263 -11.86 26.00 12.04
N GLN A 264 -11.30 26.46 10.93
CA GLN A 264 -11.99 26.52 9.63
C GLN A 264 -12.40 25.14 9.14
N LEU A 265 -11.50 24.14 9.27
CA LEU A 265 -11.83 22.74 8.94
C LEU A 265 -13.00 22.22 9.78
N LEU A 266 -13.01 22.50 11.08
CA LEU A 266 -14.09 22.11 11.95
C LEU A 266 -15.42 22.77 11.52
N LEU A 267 -15.40 24.06 11.19
CA LEU A 267 -16.57 24.76 10.68
C LEU A 267 -17.07 24.17 9.37
N ILE A 268 -16.16 23.92 8.42
CA ILE A 268 -16.52 23.27 7.14
C ILE A 268 -17.13 21.88 7.39
N ALA A 269 -16.54 21.08 8.29
CA ALA A 269 -17.04 19.77 8.64
C ALA A 269 -18.42 19.84 9.31
N LEU A 270 -18.65 20.80 10.20
CA LEU A 270 -19.95 21.02 10.85
C LEU A 270 -21.02 21.45 9.84
N VAL A 271 -20.69 22.39 8.94
CA VAL A 271 -21.61 22.83 7.87
C VAL A 271 -21.94 21.66 6.93
N ALA A 272 -20.93 20.89 6.52
CA ALA A 272 -21.14 19.72 5.67
C ALA A 272 -22.00 18.64 6.35
N ALA A 273 -21.71 18.33 7.62
CA ALA A 273 -22.49 17.36 8.40
C ALA A 273 -23.94 17.84 8.60
N SER A 274 -24.14 19.12 8.92
CA SER A 274 -25.48 19.71 9.06
C SER A 274 -26.24 19.68 7.72
N SER A 275 -25.56 20.00 6.60
CA SER A 275 -26.17 19.95 5.26
C SER A 275 -26.58 18.52 4.90
N LEU A 276 -25.69 17.53 5.13
CA LEU A 276 -26.00 16.13 4.89
C LEU A 276 -27.16 15.64 5.76
N TRP A 277 -27.21 16.05 7.02
CA TRP A 277 -28.30 15.70 7.91
C TRP A 277 -29.63 16.34 7.50
N LEU A 278 -29.62 17.60 7.11
CA LEU A 278 -30.82 18.29 6.63
C LEU A 278 -31.33 17.76 5.28
N THR A 279 -30.46 17.21 4.46
CA THR A 279 -30.78 16.68 3.14
C THR A 279 -30.83 15.15 3.10
N GLN A 280 -30.78 14.46 4.26
CA GLN A 280 -30.72 13.00 4.34
C GLN A 280 -31.84 12.30 3.56
N ASP A 281 -33.07 12.82 3.59
CA ASP A 281 -34.19 12.24 2.85
C ASP A 281 -34.03 12.33 1.32
N GLN A 282 -33.39 13.42 0.85
CA GLN A 282 -33.08 13.56 -0.58
C GLN A 282 -32.00 12.55 -1.01
N TRP A 283 -30.95 12.39 -0.21
CA TRP A 283 -29.90 11.39 -0.45
C TRP A 283 -30.46 9.96 -0.38
N MET A 284 -31.28 9.66 0.63
CA MET A 284 -31.96 8.37 0.73
C MET A 284 -32.81 8.07 -0.50
N ARG A 285 -33.56 9.05 -1.02
CA ARG A 285 -34.34 8.89 -2.26
C ARG A 285 -33.47 8.66 -3.49
N ILE A 286 -32.30 9.34 -3.58
CA ILE A 286 -31.34 9.14 -4.67
C ILE A 286 -30.75 7.72 -4.58
N PHE A 287 -30.38 7.26 -3.38
CA PHE A 287 -29.82 5.93 -3.16
C PHE A 287 -30.81 4.79 -3.39
N THR A 288 -32.11 4.99 -3.08
CA THR A 288 -33.15 3.97 -3.26
C THR A 288 -33.73 3.93 -4.67
N LYS A 289 -33.60 5.01 -5.46
CA LYS A 289 -34.21 5.12 -6.78
C LYS A 289 -33.39 4.49 -7.92
N ASN A 290 -32.15 4.09 -7.66
CA ASN A 290 -31.23 3.56 -8.68
C ASN A 290 -31.21 2.01 -8.71
N ASP A 291 -32.38 1.36 -8.75
CA ASP A 291 -32.50 -0.09 -8.72
C ASP A 291 -32.28 -0.80 -10.07
N THR A 292 -31.84 -0.11 -11.11
CA THR A 292 -31.66 -0.74 -12.42
C THR A 292 -30.38 -0.31 -13.13
N VAL A 293 -29.63 -1.31 -13.54
CA VAL A 293 -28.65 -1.33 -14.65
C VAL A 293 -27.24 -0.85 -14.35
N SER A 294 -26.32 -1.81 -14.32
CA SER A 294 -24.92 -1.56 -14.65
C SER A 294 -24.83 -1.29 -16.15
N SER A 295 -24.59 -0.06 -16.57
CA SER A 295 -24.40 0.30 -17.96
C SER A 295 -22.95 0.64 -18.27
N ASP A 296 -22.56 0.51 -19.55
CA ASP A 296 -21.21 0.71 -20.05
C ASP A 296 -20.81 2.20 -20.19
N ASN A 297 -21.64 3.14 -19.78
CA ASN A 297 -21.39 4.57 -19.93
C ASN A 297 -20.65 5.18 -18.74
N PHE A 298 -19.63 5.98 -19.00
CA PHE A 298 -18.78 6.64 -17.99
C PHE A 298 -19.57 7.54 -17.00
N SER A 299 -20.63 8.23 -17.46
CA SER A 299 -21.51 9.02 -16.60
C SER A 299 -22.28 8.17 -15.57
N GLU A 300 -22.62 6.94 -15.95
CA GLU A 300 -23.31 5.98 -15.08
C GLU A 300 -22.34 5.33 -14.08
N HIS A 301 -21.02 5.28 -14.38
CA HIS A 301 -20.00 4.87 -13.42
C HIS A 301 -19.89 5.83 -12.22
N ILE A 302 -20.06 7.13 -12.43
CA ILE A 302 -20.08 8.10 -11.34
C ILE A 302 -21.35 7.92 -10.51
N GLN A 303 -22.50 7.66 -11.14
CA GLN A 303 -23.76 7.36 -10.45
C GLN A 303 -23.71 6.00 -9.73
N SER A 304 -23.13 4.96 -10.33
CA SER A 304 -23.00 3.65 -9.70
C SER A 304 -21.98 3.62 -8.55
N ALA A 305 -21.08 4.61 -8.46
CA ALA A 305 -20.19 4.78 -7.30
C ALA A 305 -20.96 5.13 -6.02
N SER A 306 -22.14 5.76 -6.17
CA SER A 306 -23.06 6.08 -5.06
C SER A 306 -24.07 4.95 -4.79
N ASN A 307 -24.19 3.94 -5.67
CA ASN A 307 -25.20 2.90 -5.56
C ASN A 307 -24.68 1.71 -4.74
N ILE A 308 -24.87 1.80 -3.42
CA ILE A 308 -24.37 0.80 -2.46
C ILE A 308 -25.22 -0.49 -2.50
N SER A 309 -26.49 -0.40 -2.91
CA SER A 309 -27.46 -1.49 -2.76
C SER A 309 -27.60 -2.42 -3.97
N SER A 310 -27.11 -2.07 -5.15
CA SER A 310 -27.31 -2.85 -6.38
C SER A 310 -26.04 -3.45 -7.00
N ASP A 311 -24.84 -2.96 -6.60
CA ASP A 311 -23.58 -3.52 -7.08
C ASP A 311 -23.18 -4.73 -6.22
N ALA A 312 -23.15 -5.93 -6.81
CA ALA A 312 -22.78 -7.17 -6.11
C ALA A 312 -21.42 -7.08 -5.38
N SER A 313 -20.48 -6.30 -5.93
CA SER A 313 -19.17 -6.06 -5.29
C SER A 313 -19.32 -5.24 -4.01
N ASN A 314 -20.21 -4.24 -3.98
CA ASN A 314 -20.45 -3.44 -2.78
C ASN A 314 -21.23 -4.25 -1.72
N LEU A 315 -22.23 -5.03 -2.15
CA LEU A 315 -22.98 -5.93 -1.26
C LEU A 315 -22.06 -6.99 -0.64
N GLU A 316 -21.14 -7.55 -1.41
CA GLU A 316 -20.16 -8.51 -0.88
C GLU A 316 -19.23 -7.87 0.16
N ARG A 317 -18.79 -6.62 -0.03
CA ARG A 317 -18.03 -5.90 1.00
C ARG A 317 -18.84 -5.73 2.28
N LEU A 318 -20.12 -5.36 2.17
CA LEU A 318 -21.02 -5.23 3.34
C LEU A 318 -21.19 -6.57 4.06
N ASN A 319 -21.36 -7.68 3.33
CA ASN A 319 -21.41 -9.02 3.90
C ASN A 319 -20.11 -9.34 4.66
N ARG A 320 -18.95 -9.07 4.07
CA ARG A 320 -17.64 -9.31 4.69
C ARG A 320 -17.41 -8.42 5.91
N TRP A 321 -17.79 -7.15 5.87
CA TRP A 321 -17.73 -6.26 7.04
C TRP A 321 -18.64 -6.73 8.16
N ALA A 322 -19.88 -7.11 7.83
CA ALA A 322 -20.82 -7.65 8.81
C ALA A 322 -20.31 -8.95 9.44
N SER A 323 -19.67 -9.82 8.65
CA SER A 323 -19.01 -11.04 9.13
C SER A 323 -17.83 -10.72 10.05
N ALA A 324 -16.96 -9.76 9.66
CA ALA A 324 -15.85 -9.30 10.47
C ALA A 324 -16.30 -8.71 11.83
N LEU A 325 -17.39 -7.95 11.83
CA LEU A 325 -17.96 -7.40 13.06
C LEU A 325 -18.51 -8.51 13.98
N ARG A 326 -19.13 -9.56 13.41
CA ARG A 326 -19.57 -10.74 14.21
C ARG A 326 -18.38 -11.53 14.75
N MET A 327 -17.31 -11.70 13.95
CA MET A 327 -16.06 -12.29 14.42
C MET A 327 -15.46 -11.49 15.59
N TRP A 328 -15.44 -10.15 15.47
CA TRP A 328 -14.98 -9.29 16.55
C TRP A 328 -15.84 -9.40 17.80
N GLN A 329 -17.18 -9.45 17.67
CA GLN A 329 -18.08 -9.61 18.82
C GLN A 329 -17.83 -10.92 19.59
N ASP A 330 -17.43 -11.99 18.89
CA ASP A 330 -17.08 -13.26 19.48
C ASP A 330 -15.72 -13.21 20.23
N ARG A 331 -14.71 -12.49 19.66
CA ARG A 331 -13.38 -12.34 20.26
C ARG A 331 -12.93 -10.87 20.30
N PRO A 332 -13.51 -10.05 21.18
CA PRO A 332 -13.37 -8.60 21.11
C PRO A 332 -11.97 -8.07 21.43
N HIS A 333 -11.17 -8.78 22.26
CA HIS A 333 -9.91 -8.25 22.80
C HIS A 333 -8.68 -8.64 21.98
N VAL A 334 -8.55 -9.90 21.60
CA VAL A 334 -7.37 -10.44 20.90
C VAL A 334 -7.64 -10.82 19.45
N GLY A 335 -8.94 -10.89 19.07
CA GLY A 335 -9.36 -11.32 17.76
C GLY A 335 -9.11 -12.79 17.48
N TRP A 336 -9.15 -13.16 16.21
CA TRP A 336 -8.99 -14.53 15.71
C TRP A 336 -7.55 -14.88 15.34
N GLY A 337 -6.66 -13.89 15.30
CA GLY A 337 -5.28 -13.98 14.85
C GLY A 337 -5.07 -13.31 13.49
N LEU A 338 -3.93 -12.65 13.32
CA LEU A 338 -3.58 -11.96 12.08
C LEU A 338 -3.54 -12.92 10.89
N GLY A 339 -4.15 -12.56 9.75
CA GLY A 339 -4.20 -13.36 8.53
C GLY A 339 -5.21 -14.51 8.54
N THR A 340 -5.98 -14.69 9.64
CA THR A 340 -6.91 -15.82 9.76
C THR A 340 -8.30 -15.51 9.23
N TYR A 341 -8.66 -14.26 9.00
CA TYR A 341 -9.99 -13.86 8.54
C TYR A 341 -10.47 -14.71 7.36
N GLN A 342 -9.66 -14.84 6.33
CA GLN A 342 -9.97 -15.58 5.10
C GLN A 342 -10.35 -17.05 5.33
N PHE A 343 -9.92 -17.66 6.41
CA PHE A 343 -10.19 -19.04 6.76
C PHE A 343 -11.37 -19.20 7.73
N GLN A 344 -11.67 -18.14 8.51
CA GLN A 344 -12.59 -18.21 9.64
C GLN A 344 -13.93 -17.47 9.42
N TYR A 345 -14.04 -16.60 8.39
CA TYR A 345 -15.22 -15.74 8.25
C TYR A 345 -16.49 -16.45 7.76
N ALA A 346 -16.36 -17.58 7.08
CA ALA A 346 -17.49 -18.27 6.44
C ALA A 346 -18.66 -18.60 7.39
N PRO A 347 -18.44 -19.13 8.62
CA PRO A 347 -19.52 -19.37 9.59
C PRO A 347 -20.21 -18.09 10.08
N PHE A 348 -19.59 -16.94 9.93
CA PHE A 348 -20.12 -15.65 10.35
C PHE A 348 -20.95 -14.94 9.28
N GLN A 349 -21.06 -15.51 8.09
CA GLN A 349 -21.95 -14.99 7.05
C GLN A 349 -23.42 -15.31 7.39
N LYS A 350 -24.33 -14.41 7.03
CA LYS A 350 -25.77 -14.65 7.12
C LYS A 350 -26.32 -14.92 5.72
N SER A 351 -27.19 -15.92 5.58
CA SER A 351 -27.79 -16.29 4.29
C SER A 351 -28.49 -15.12 3.59
N SER A 352 -29.08 -14.20 4.37
CA SER A 352 -29.73 -12.99 3.84
C SER A 352 -28.76 -11.92 3.29
N GLN A 353 -27.45 -12.05 3.55
CA GLN A 353 -26.40 -11.12 3.12
C GLN A 353 -25.50 -11.70 2.02
N LEU A 354 -25.70 -12.99 1.67
CA LEU A 354 -24.93 -13.64 0.62
C LEU A 354 -25.27 -13.05 -0.75
N THR A 355 -24.25 -12.92 -1.58
CA THR A 355 -24.33 -12.53 -2.98
C THR A 355 -23.91 -13.71 -3.85
N PHE A 356 -24.12 -13.63 -5.17
CA PHE A 356 -23.68 -14.70 -6.09
C PHE A 356 -22.15 -14.84 -6.18
N ILE A 357 -21.39 -13.83 -5.69
CA ILE A 357 -19.92 -13.88 -5.61
C ILE A 357 -19.43 -14.25 -4.20
N SER A 358 -20.32 -14.46 -3.24
CA SER A 358 -19.95 -14.89 -1.89
C SER A 358 -19.43 -16.33 -1.91
N THR A 359 -18.39 -16.60 -1.13
CA THR A 359 -17.78 -17.91 -1.02
C THR A 359 -18.17 -18.57 0.30
N ASN A 360 -18.68 -19.82 0.23
CA ASN A 360 -19.19 -20.56 1.38
C ASN A 360 -18.15 -21.50 2.02
N GLY A 361 -17.02 -21.72 1.40
CA GLY A 361 -16.06 -22.76 1.73
C GLY A 361 -14.65 -22.26 2.10
N GLY A 362 -14.53 -21.15 2.80
CA GLY A 362 -13.19 -20.64 3.15
C GLY A 362 -12.42 -20.13 1.93
N GLY A 363 -13.13 -19.62 0.95
CA GLY A 363 -12.56 -19.10 -0.29
C GLY A 363 -11.83 -17.78 -0.10
N MET A 364 -10.74 -17.84 0.62
CA MET A 364 -9.57 -16.93 0.69
C MET A 364 -9.82 -15.44 0.41
N GLY A 365 -10.99 -14.92 0.74
CA GLY A 365 -11.29 -13.50 0.63
C GLY A 365 -10.99 -12.77 1.92
N ASN A 366 -10.36 -11.62 1.82
CA ASN A 366 -10.09 -10.74 2.96
C ASN A 366 -11.32 -9.88 3.34
N ALA A 367 -11.20 -9.12 4.45
CA ALA A 367 -12.27 -8.23 4.92
C ALA A 367 -12.48 -6.98 4.04
N HIS A 368 -11.69 -6.77 3.01
CA HIS A 368 -11.71 -5.59 2.15
C HIS A 368 -11.69 -4.26 2.92
N SER A 369 -10.93 -4.19 4.01
CA SER A 369 -10.73 -2.94 4.77
C SER A 369 -9.51 -3.03 5.67
N GLU A 370 -8.63 -2.02 5.61
CA GLU A 370 -7.49 -1.84 6.52
C GLU A 370 -7.91 -1.53 7.97
N TYR A 371 -9.19 -1.28 8.21
CA TYR A 371 -9.74 -0.92 9.53
C TYR A 371 -10.52 -2.08 10.14
N ILE A 372 -11.43 -2.65 9.38
CA ILE A 372 -12.33 -3.71 9.87
C ILE A 372 -11.62 -5.06 9.93
N GLY A 373 -10.68 -5.34 9.01
CA GLY A 373 -9.87 -6.55 9.05
C GLY A 373 -9.10 -6.70 10.38
N PRO A 374 -8.27 -5.72 10.77
CA PRO A 374 -7.58 -5.74 12.05
C PRO A 374 -8.51 -5.80 13.27
N LEU A 375 -9.73 -5.28 13.18
CA LEU A 375 -10.72 -5.40 14.27
C LEU A 375 -11.12 -6.86 14.49
N ALA A 376 -11.36 -7.64 13.43
CA ALA A 376 -11.70 -9.05 13.51
C ALA A 376 -10.49 -9.92 13.92
N GLU A 377 -9.31 -9.61 13.38
CA GLU A 377 -8.12 -10.46 13.55
C GLU A 377 -7.32 -10.17 14.84
N LEU A 378 -7.30 -8.91 15.31
CA LEU A 378 -6.48 -8.43 16.42
C LEU A 378 -7.31 -7.85 17.58
N GLY A 379 -8.65 -7.90 17.47
CA GLY A 379 -9.57 -7.30 18.43
C GLY A 379 -9.62 -5.76 18.30
N TRP A 380 -10.33 -5.11 19.26
CA TRP A 380 -10.40 -3.64 19.28
C TRP A 380 -9.02 -2.95 19.33
N PRO A 381 -7.96 -3.52 20.01
CA PRO A 381 -6.65 -2.89 19.96
C PRO A 381 -6.07 -2.86 18.53
N GLY A 382 -6.40 -3.84 17.67
CA GLY A 382 -5.98 -3.83 16.26
C GLY A 382 -6.44 -2.58 15.53
N LEU A 383 -7.71 -2.20 15.68
CA LEU A 383 -8.25 -0.95 15.11
C LEU A 383 -7.59 0.29 15.74
N VAL A 384 -7.40 0.29 17.06
CA VAL A 384 -6.73 1.41 17.76
C VAL A 384 -5.31 1.63 17.21
N TRP A 385 -4.55 0.55 17.00
CA TRP A 385 -3.20 0.65 16.43
C TRP A 385 -3.19 1.22 15.01
N VAL A 386 -4.15 0.85 14.17
CA VAL A 386 -4.28 1.43 12.81
C VAL A 386 -4.56 2.94 12.90
N VAL A 387 -5.52 3.34 13.74
CA VAL A 387 -5.85 4.77 13.94
C VAL A 387 -4.67 5.56 14.50
N LEU A 388 -3.94 4.99 15.46
CA LEU A 388 -2.73 5.61 16.02
C LEU A 388 -1.62 5.74 14.98
N LEU A 389 -1.39 4.70 14.16
CA LEU A 389 -0.41 4.73 13.07
C LEU A 389 -0.72 5.87 12.10
N ILE A 390 -1.95 5.95 11.61
CA ILE A 390 -2.41 7.00 10.70
C ILE A 390 -2.20 8.37 11.37
N THR A 391 -2.67 8.52 12.60
CA THR A 391 -2.55 9.77 13.36
C THR A 391 -1.10 10.21 13.50
N MET A 392 -0.18 9.28 13.80
CA MET A 392 1.24 9.60 13.97
C MET A 392 1.92 9.91 12.64
N ILE A 393 1.57 9.23 11.55
CA ILE A 393 2.05 9.57 10.19
C ILE A 393 1.67 11.02 9.85
N PHE A 394 0.40 11.37 9.99
CA PHE A 394 -0.07 12.72 9.64
C PHE A 394 0.44 13.78 10.62
N ARG A 395 0.45 13.53 11.92
CA ARG A 395 0.99 14.45 12.90
C ARG A 395 2.48 14.76 12.66
N THR A 396 3.28 13.72 12.42
CA THR A 396 4.71 13.85 12.12
C THR A 396 4.93 14.58 10.81
N GLY A 397 4.23 14.15 9.74
CA GLY A 397 4.38 14.72 8.41
C GLY A 397 3.93 16.18 8.30
N VAL A 398 2.76 16.53 8.87
CA VAL A 398 2.29 17.93 8.92
C VAL A 398 3.24 18.80 9.74
N GLY A 399 3.72 18.28 10.87
CA GLY A 399 4.73 18.96 11.68
C GLY A 399 6.03 19.20 10.90
N ALA A 400 6.54 18.22 10.19
CA ALA A 400 7.71 18.33 9.34
C ALA A 400 7.49 19.31 8.17
N TYR A 401 6.38 19.20 7.46
CA TYR A 401 6.02 20.10 6.36
C TYR A 401 6.01 21.58 6.78
N ARG A 402 5.51 21.88 7.98
CA ARG A 402 5.46 23.24 8.51
C ARG A 402 6.83 23.80 8.91
N ARG A 403 7.75 22.93 9.35
CA ARG A 403 9.10 23.33 9.80
C ARG A 403 10.11 23.44 8.67
N LEU A 404 9.98 22.59 7.65
CA LEU A 404 10.93 22.59 6.53
C LEU A 404 10.81 23.86 5.70
N ALA A 405 11.97 24.41 5.30
CA ALA A 405 12.04 25.51 4.34
C ALA A 405 11.42 25.10 3.00
N PRO A 406 10.84 26.06 2.23
CA PRO A 406 10.41 25.81 0.87
C PRO A 406 11.53 25.19 0.03
N GLY A 407 11.25 24.06 -0.62
CA GLY A 407 12.24 23.33 -1.41
C GLY A 407 11.82 21.88 -1.70
N THR A 408 12.80 21.10 -2.18
CA THR A 408 12.56 19.71 -2.60
C THR A 408 12.05 18.85 -1.45
N ASP A 409 12.72 18.87 -0.30
CA ASP A 409 12.37 18.00 0.84
C ASP A 409 10.97 18.29 1.39
N ARG A 410 10.61 19.59 1.55
CA ARG A 410 9.25 19.98 1.96
C ARG A 410 8.19 19.46 1.00
N SER A 411 8.48 19.46 -0.27
CA SER A 411 7.56 18.99 -1.28
C SER A 411 7.47 17.48 -1.37
N LEU A 412 8.57 16.75 -1.13
CA LEU A 412 8.56 15.31 -1.01
C LEU A 412 7.71 14.86 0.19
N VAL A 413 7.79 15.59 1.31
CA VAL A 413 6.92 15.36 2.48
C VAL A 413 5.45 15.58 2.12
N LEU A 414 5.11 16.63 1.37
CA LEU A 414 3.74 16.87 0.92
C LEU A 414 3.25 15.73 0.02
N VAL A 415 4.05 15.31 -0.94
CA VAL A 415 3.73 14.18 -1.83
C VAL A 415 3.52 12.89 -1.02
N ALA A 416 4.39 12.61 -0.04
CA ALA A 416 4.25 11.47 0.85
C ALA A 416 2.93 11.52 1.64
N LEU A 417 2.58 12.69 2.19
CA LEU A 417 1.31 12.88 2.90
C LEU A 417 0.11 12.67 1.98
N LEU A 418 0.13 13.19 0.76
CA LEU A 418 -0.95 13.02 -0.20
C LEU A 418 -1.07 11.56 -0.65
N GLY A 419 0.05 10.86 -0.87
CA GLY A 419 0.06 9.42 -1.12
C GLY A 419 -0.51 8.62 0.05
N GLN A 420 -0.17 8.97 1.28
CA GLN A 420 -0.78 8.36 2.47
C GLN A 420 -2.29 8.61 2.54
N VAL A 421 -2.77 9.81 2.18
CA VAL A 421 -4.23 10.09 2.08
C VAL A 421 -4.86 9.15 1.07
N THR A 422 -4.29 9.02 -0.14
CA THR A 422 -4.87 8.12 -1.15
C THR A 422 -4.93 6.68 -0.66
N TYR A 423 -3.87 6.19 0.01
CA TYR A 423 -3.84 4.84 0.55
C TYR A 423 -4.91 4.61 1.62
N TRP A 424 -4.95 5.45 2.66
CA TRP A 424 -5.84 5.23 3.79
C TRP A 424 -7.32 5.46 3.44
N VAL A 425 -7.63 6.34 2.49
CA VAL A 425 -9.00 6.48 1.95
C VAL A 425 -9.38 5.26 1.12
N HIS A 426 -8.48 4.77 0.25
CA HIS A 426 -8.68 3.53 -0.50
C HIS A 426 -8.81 2.34 0.45
N GLY A 427 -8.06 2.32 1.54
CA GLY A 427 -8.04 1.31 2.59
C GLY A 427 -9.35 1.16 3.37
N LEU A 428 -10.30 2.09 3.24
CA LEU A 428 -11.66 1.90 3.75
C LEU A 428 -12.35 0.71 3.04
N LEU A 429 -12.05 0.51 1.76
CA LEU A 429 -12.72 -0.43 0.87
C LEU A 429 -11.85 -1.62 0.45
N ASN A 430 -10.56 -1.62 0.80
CA ASN A 430 -9.59 -2.65 0.44
C ASN A 430 -8.46 -2.73 1.48
N ASN A 431 -7.64 -3.79 1.44
CA ASN A 431 -6.46 -3.93 2.30
C ASN A 431 -5.28 -4.49 1.50
N PHE A 432 -4.15 -3.78 1.53
CA PHE A 432 -2.96 -4.08 0.73
C PHE A 432 -1.65 -3.99 1.51
N LEU A 433 -1.70 -3.74 2.84
CA LEU A 433 -0.48 -3.72 3.68
C LEU A 433 0.17 -5.11 3.82
N ASP A 434 -0.55 -6.16 3.48
CA ASP A 434 -0.04 -7.53 3.47
C ASP A 434 0.68 -7.89 2.15
N LEU A 435 0.73 -6.96 1.19
CA LEU A 435 1.24 -7.18 -0.16
C LEU A 435 2.34 -6.17 -0.47
N ASP A 436 3.38 -6.60 -1.18
CA ASP A 436 4.57 -5.80 -1.51
C ASP A 436 4.22 -4.43 -2.12
N LYS A 437 3.28 -4.41 -3.08
CA LYS A 437 2.88 -3.19 -3.82
C LYS A 437 2.36 -2.08 -2.90
N GLY A 438 1.53 -2.44 -1.91
CA GLY A 438 0.99 -1.49 -0.95
C GLY A 438 1.98 -1.19 0.18
N ALA A 439 2.58 -2.24 0.76
CA ALA A 439 3.50 -2.12 1.88
C ALA A 439 4.71 -1.25 1.57
N VAL A 440 5.36 -1.44 0.41
CA VAL A 440 6.52 -0.63 0.01
C VAL A 440 6.16 0.85 -0.08
N LEU A 441 5.04 1.21 -0.71
CA LEU A 441 4.59 2.60 -0.83
C LEU A 441 4.32 3.25 0.53
N VAL A 442 3.60 2.56 1.39
CA VAL A 442 3.23 3.07 2.72
C VAL A 442 4.46 3.22 3.60
N TRP A 443 5.31 2.20 3.67
CA TRP A 443 6.46 2.22 4.58
C TRP A 443 7.59 3.12 4.08
N MET A 444 7.85 3.21 2.76
CA MET A 444 8.87 4.14 2.23
C MET A 444 8.47 5.61 2.45
N SER A 445 7.19 5.94 2.29
CA SER A 445 6.71 7.31 2.53
C SER A 445 6.63 7.63 4.03
N ALA A 446 6.29 6.65 4.89
CA ALA A 446 6.38 6.79 6.35
C ALA A 446 7.83 6.99 6.81
N ALA A 447 8.81 6.29 6.19
CA ALA A 447 10.23 6.48 6.45
C ALA A 447 10.70 7.92 6.11
N LEU A 448 10.28 8.45 4.96
CA LEU A 448 10.54 9.84 4.56
C LEU A 448 9.94 10.85 5.56
N ILE A 449 8.71 10.61 5.99
CA ILE A 449 8.01 11.45 6.99
C ILE A 449 8.75 11.40 8.33
N ALA A 450 9.18 10.21 8.77
CA ALA A 450 9.94 10.03 10.01
C ALA A 450 11.30 10.73 9.95
N TRP A 451 12.04 10.58 8.85
CA TRP A 451 13.27 11.31 8.61
C TRP A 451 13.06 12.82 8.70
N ALA A 452 12.07 13.37 8.01
CA ALA A 452 11.75 14.80 8.01
C ALA A 452 11.29 15.30 9.39
N GLY A 453 10.60 14.46 10.14
CA GLY A 453 10.19 14.75 11.53
C GLY A 453 11.38 14.97 12.45
N ARG A 454 12.49 14.25 12.26
CA ARG A 454 13.73 14.35 13.03
C ARG A 454 14.57 15.56 12.60
N SER A 455 14.77 15.73 11.29
CA SER A 455 15.62 16.80 10.73
C SER A 455 15.14 18.21 11.09
N GLY A 456 13.83 18.39 11.31
CA GLY A 456 13.28 19.66 11.76
C GLY A 456 13.38 19.93 13.27
N ALA A 457 13.83 18.97 14.08
CA ALA A 457 14.00 19.16 15.53
C ALA A 457 15.37 19.75 15.90
N GLY A 458 16.38 19.56 15.06
CA GLY A 458 17.76 20.03 15.30
C GLY A 458 18.03 21.54 15.07
N ILE A 459 17.02 22.31 14.64
CA ILE A 459 17.17 23.75 14.36
C ILE A 459 16.78 24.61 15.59
N ARG A 460 16.40 24.00 16.71
CA ARG A 460 16.06 24.67 17.98
C ARG A 460 16.99 24.24 19.11
N GLY A 461 18.29 24.27 18.89
CA GLY A 461 19.33 24.14 19.90
C GLY A 461 20.23 25.34 19.89
#